data_0e29e68c0d736df44c90e8748f18c54e
#
_entry.id   0e29e68c0d736df44c90e8748f18c54e
#
_cell.length_a   1.000
_cell.length_b   1.000
_cell.length_c   1.000
_cell.angle_alpha   90.00
_cell.angle_beta   90.00
_cell.angle_gamma   90.00
#
_symmetry.space_group_name_H-M   'P 1'
#
loop_
_entity.id
_entity.type
_entity.pdbx_description
1 polymer ?
#
loop_
_entity_poly.entity_id
_entity_poly.type
_entity_poly.pdbx_seq_one_letter_code
_entity_poly.pdbx_strand_id
1 'polypeptide(L)'
;PLYWSLTFFPGQGKNTIGMIVRDKHPAFKSFPTDSHSDWQWQHIYGGARAFYINEFPASYRPLAQPVDDFHRNNKLASIFELKVGNGKLLVTGFNIQDEKNIVSQQLRSSLLAYAASDDFDPSYGRDASLLRKTFTYIEPLKTAVPAEFSKAVLYVEAGKLSKKINQNIDWTKDLDQSESKKGTTYTVKADGVWKDETSAAWQGKEIEVDLKVPQGMIGSLYLFFHDWNSNGREADINFEGRDYVLTRHDKEGKWVKLHVMREDSNDGNLKLKIKGTKGPNIMLSKLSLVEDVE
;
A
#
# COMPACT_ATOMS: atom_id res chain seq x y z
N PRO A 1 1.70 5.33 5.58
CA PRO A 1 1.34 5.42 7.00
C PRO A 1 1.90 4.23 7.77
N LEU A 2 2.23 4.49 9.05
CA LEU A 2 2.70 3.48 9.98
C LEU A 2 1.49 2.87 10.71
N TYR A 3 0.92 1.82 10.19
CA TYR A 3 -0.19 1.15 10.84
C TYR A 3 -0.35 -0.28 10.35
N TRP A 4 -0.95 -1.10 11.17
CA TRP A 4 -1.47 -2.41 10.82
C TRP A 4 -2.52 -2.29 9.72
N SER A 5 -2.64 -3.31 8.88
CA SER A 5 -3.67 -3.35 7.85
C SER A 5 -5.07 -3.38 8.46
N LEU A 6 -5.87 -2.37 8.16
CA LEU A 6 -7.30 -2.35 8.52
C LEU A 6 -8.11 -3.41 7.78
N THR A 7 -7.49 -4.13 6.85
CA THR A 7 -8.12 -5.22 6.10
C THR A 7 -8.64 -6.34 7.00
N PHE A 8 -7.90 -6.64 8.09
CA PHE A 8 -8.29 -7.70 9.03
C PHE A 8 -9.28 -7.23 10.11
N PHE A 9 -9.17 -5.97 10.51
CA PHE A 9 -9.91 -5.42 11.65
C PHE A 9 -10.47 -4.05 11.28
N PRO A 10 -11.55 -4.01 10.49
CA PRO A 10 -12.24 -2.77 10.18
C PRO A 10 -12.64 -2.06 11.48
N GLY A 11 -12.38 -0.76 11.56
CA GLY A 11 -12.71 0.04 12.73
C GLY A 11 -11.65 0.09 13.83
N GLN A 12 -10.55 -0.66 13.74
CA GLN A 12 -9.40 -0.43 14.60
C GLN A 12 -8.74 0.92 14.27
N GLY A 13 -8.28 1.60 15.31
CA GLY A 13 -7.48 2.82 15.15
C GLY A 13 -6.18 2.55 14.40
N LYS A 14 -5.57 3.62 13.88
CA LYS A 14 -4.25 3.56 13.25
C LYS A 14 -3.22 3.07 14.26
N ASN A 15 -2.68 1.89 14.02
CA ASN A 15 -1.74 1.23 14.92
C ASN A 15 -0.73 0.41 14.10
N THR A 16 0.23 -0.22 14.74
CA THR A 16 1.19 -1.15 14.12
C THR A 16 1.13 -2.50 14.84
N ILE A 17 1.52 -3.58 14.16
CA ILE A 17 1.72 -4.90 14.79
C ILE A 17 2.71 -4.80 15.96
N GLY A 18 3.73 -3.94 15.79
CA GLY A 18 4.76 -3.69 16.76
C GLY A 18 5.94 -2.99 16.11
N MET A 19 6.89 -2.60 16.92
CA MET A 19 8.12 -1.97 16.49
C MET A 19 9.27 -2.51 17.31
N ILE A 20 10.34 -2.90 16.65
CA ILE A 20 11.60 -3.27 17.27
C ILE A 20 12.40 -1.99 17.50
N VAL A 21 12.89 -1.79 18.70
CA VAL A 21 13.64 -0.59 19.10
C VAL A 21 15.03 -0.99 19.59
N ARG A 22 16.04 -0.24 19.19
CA ARG A 22 17.39 -0.37 19.74
C ARG A 22 17.50 0.45 21.01
N ASP A 23 16.82 0.01 22.07
CA ASP A 23 16.63 0.72 23.33
C ASP A 23 17.93 1.20 23.99
N LYS A 24 19.04 0.47 23.81
CA LYS A 24 20.37 0.85 24.34
C LYS A 24 21.12 1.86 23.46
N HIS A 25 20.52 2.29 22.35
CA HIS A 25 21.19 3.24 21.46
C HIS A 25 21.22 4.65 22.08
N PRO A 26 22.32 5.41 21.96
CA PRO A 26 22.44 6.76 22.55
C PRO A 26 21.34 7.73 22.13
N ALA A 27 20.73 7.53 20.97
CA ALA A 27 19.58 8.33 20.50
C ALA A 27 18.37 8.28 21.44
N PHE A 28 18.24 7.26 22.29
CA PHE A 28 17.14 7.10 23.24
C PHE A 28 17.53 7.40 24.69
N LYS A 29 18.72 7.97 24.92
CA LYS A 29 19.22 8.26 26.26
C LYS A 29 18.25 9.09 27.12
N SER A 30 17.58 10.07 26.49
CA SER A 30 16.57 10.91 27.14
C SER A 30 15.13 10.53 26.78
N PHE A 31 14.94 9.41 26.10
CA PHE A 31 13.64 8.82 25.76
C PHE A 31 13.66 7.33 26.17
N PRO A 32 13.57 7.02 27.47
CA PRO A 32 13.63 5.64 27.94
C PRO A 32 12.55 4.79 27.26
N THR A 33 12.96 3.65 26.73
CA THR A 33 12.08 2.73 26.01
C THR A 33 12.59 1.30 26.16
N ASP A 34 11.72 0.33 25.93
CA ASP A 34 12.10 -1.06 25.83
C ASP A 34 12.60 -1.43 24.42
N SER A 35 13.07 -2.66 24.23
CA SER A 35 13.50 -3.19 22.92
C SER A 35 12.38 -3.31 21.90
N HIS A 36 11.17 -3.01 22.28
CA HIS A 36 9.96 -3.01 21.47
C HIS A 36 9.12 -1.77 21.79
N SER A 37 8.13 -1.50 20.93
CA SER A 37 7.16 -0.44 21.21
C SER A 37 6.32 -0.80 22.42
N ASP A 38 6.38 0.06 23.45
CA ASP A 38 5.47 0.08 24.56
C ASP A 38 4.41 1.17 24.38
N TRP A 39 3.63 1.44 25.41
CA TRP A 39 2.48 2.29 25.30
C TRP A 39 2.78 3.79 25.11
N GLN A 40 3.98 4.28 25.44
CA GLN A 40 4.36 5.66 25.12
C GLN A 40 4.43 5.92 23.62
N TRP A 41 4.85 4.91 22.82
CA TRP A 41 4.92 5.01 21.38
C TRP A 41 3.54 5.18 20.74
N GLN A 42 2.49 4.66 21.36
CA GLN A 42 1.13 4.79 20.84
C GLN A 42 0.69 6.25 20.70
N HIS A 43 1.17 7.12 21.56
CA HIS A 43 0.85 8.54 21.52
C HIS A 43 1.44 9.27 20.31
N ILE A 44 2.39 8.69 19.62
CA ILE A 44 3.07 9.28 18.48
C ILE A 44 2.88 8.51 17.16
N TYR A 45 2.17 7.39 17.17
CA TYR A 45 1.84 6.66 15.94
C TYR A 45 0.87 7.40 15.01
N GLY A 46 0.01 8.22 15.56
CA GLY A 46 -0.91 9.03 14.77
C GLY A 46 -0.18 9.96 13.80
N GLY A 47 -0.31 9.71 12.49
CA GLY A 47 0.41 10.47 11.48
C GLY A 47 1.87 10.05 11.24
N ALA A 48 2.41 9.10 11.99
CA ALA A 48 3.74 8.57 11.76
C ALA A 48 3.86 7.89 10.39
N ARG A 49 5.08 7.86 9.88
CA ARG A 49 5.43 7.22 8.60
C ARG A 49 6.58 6.26 8.80
N ALA A 50 6.63 5.24 7.94
CA ALA A 50 7.78 4.37 7.81
C ALA A 50 8.38 4.52 6.41
N PHE A 51 9.70 4.33 6.33
CA PHE A 51 10.47 4.33 5.11
C PHE A 51 10.73 2.90 4.67
N TYR A 52 10.59 2.62 3.39
CA TYR A 52 10.99 1.34 2.81
C TYR A 52 12.51 1.27 2.72
N ILE A 53 13.08 0.28 3.39
CA ILE A 53 14.53 0.04 3.40
C ILE A 53 14.86 -1.38 2.90
N ASN A 54 14.05 -1.94 2.01
CA ASN A 54 14.25 -3.28 1.44
C ASN A 54 15.61 -3.41 0.75
N GLU A 55 16.11 -2.32 0.13
CA GLU A 55 17.39 -2.28 -0.56
C GLU A 55 18.60 -2.13 0.38
N PHE A 56 18.37 -1.99 1.69
CA PHE A 56 19.46 -1.95 2.67
C PHE A 56 19.92 -3.37 2.98
N PRO A 57 21.19 -3.58 3.34
CA PRO A 57 21.68 -4.92 3.71
C PRO A 57 20.80 -5.59 4.76
N ALA A 58 20.68 -6.91 4.68
CA ALA A 58 19.90 -7.68 5.66
C ALA A 58 20.40 -7.46 7.10
N SER A 59 21.69 -7.21 7.27
CA SER A 59 22.32 -6.92 8.58
C SER A 59 22.02 -5.51 9.12
N TYR A 60 21.58 -4.58 8.28
CA TYR A 60 21.28 -3.22 8.73
C TYR A 60 20.11 -3.23 9.73
N ARG A 61 20.30 -2.56 10.85
CA ARG A 61 19.27 -2.42 11.89
C ARG A 61 18.99 -0.95 12.14
N PRO A 62 17.80 -0.43 11.74
CA PRO A 62 17.40 0.94 12.09
C PRO A 62 17.23 1.09 13.62
N LEU A 63 17.16 2.32 14.10
CA LEU A 63 16.95 2.60 15.52
C LEU A 63 15.54 2.21 15.97
N ALA A 64 14.55 2.45 15.12
CA ALA A 64 13.18 2.00 15.32
C ALA A 64 12.65 1.38 14.02
N GLN A 65 12.31 0.10 14.09
CA GLN A 65 11.88 -0.72 12.97
C GLN A 65 10.45 -1.21 13.16
N PRO A 66 9.46 -0.59 12.53
CA PRO A 66 8.10 -1.12 12.51
C PRO A 66 8.04 -2.49 11.84
N VAL A 67 7.19 -3.35 12.36
CA VAL A 67 6.83 -4.61 11.72
C VAL A 67 5.74 -4.30 10.70
N ASP A 68 5.97 -4.65 9.43
CA ASP A 68 4.98 -4.50 8.38
C ASP A 68 3.87 -5.54 8.51
N ASP A 69 2.78 -5.36 7.79
CA ASP A 69 1.74 -6.39 7.71
C ASP A 69 2.25 -7.61 6.91
N PHE A 70 1.65 -8.77 7.12
CA PHE A 70 2.14 -10.03 6.54
C PHE A 70 1.97 -10.13 5.03
N HIS A 71 1.17 -9.27 4.41
CA HIS A 71 0.97 -9.29 2.97
C HIS A 71 2.08 -8.55 2.24
N ARG A 72 2.54 -7.44 2.81
CA ARG A 72 3.60 -6.63 2.22
C ARG A 72 4.97 -7.07 2.65
N ASN A 73 5.13 -7.39 3.95
CA ASN A 73 6.36 -7.88 4.57
C ASN A 73 7.62 -7.11 4.17
N ASN A 74 7.52 -5.78 4.12
CA ASN A 74 8.63 -4.92 3.78
C ASN A 74 9.54 -4.71 4.99
N LYS A 75 10.83 -4.52 4.73
CA LYS A 75 11.75 -4.01 5.74
C LYS A 75 11.51 -2.51 5.89
N LEU A 76 11.04 -2.11 7.06
CA LEU A 76 10.65 -0.73 7.37
C LEU A 76 11.64 -0.08 8.33
N ALA A 77 11.69 1.26 8.32
CA ALA A 77 12.34 2.07 9.33
C ALA A 77 11.51 3.29 9.67
N SER A 78 11.32 3.60 10.95
CA SER A 78 10.71 4.86 11.39
C SER A 78 11.73 5.82 11.98
N ILE A 79 12.83 5.32 12.55
CA ILE A 79 14.00 6.11 12.93
C ILE A 79 15.24 5.37 12.46
N PHE A 80 16.10 6.06 11.72
CA PHE A 80 17.35 5.47 11.23
C PHE A 80 18.43 6.52 10.99
N GLU A 81 19.66 6.07 10.89
CA GLU A 81 20.81 6.91 10.69
C GLU A 81 21.74 6.38 9.62
N LEU A 82 22.49 7.26 8.95
CA LEU A 82 23.38 6.92 7.84
C LEU A 82 24.56 7.89 7.78
N LYS A 83 25.69 7.42 7.23
CA LYS A 83 26.70 8.28 6.62
C LYS A 83 26.32 8.57 5.16
N VAL A 84 26.40 9.83 4.73
CA VAL A 84 26.10 10.26 3.37
C VAL A 84 27.21 11.19 2.89
N GLY A 85 28.09 10.69 2.03
CA GLY A 85 29.31 11.39 1.70
C GLY A 85 30.13 11.68 2.97
N ASN A 86 30.47 12.94 3.18
CA ASN A 86 31.16 13.38 4.40
C ASN A 86 30.22 13.78 5.54
N GLY A 87 28.92 13.64 5.34
CA GLY A 87 27.91 14.02 6.33
C GLY A 87 27.29 12.83 7.05
N LYS A 88 26.51 13.15 8.08
CA LYS A 88 25.74 12.20 8.86
C LYS A 88 24.26 12.59 8.79
N LEU A 89 23.38 11.62 8.70
CA LEU A 89 21.95 11.82 8.56
C LEU A 89 21.21 11.01 9.62
N LEU A 90 20.35 11.68 10.37
CA LEU A 90 19.38 11.07 11.28
C LEU A 90 17.97 11.39 10.74
N VAL A 91 17.16 10.37 10.56
CA VAL A 91 15.82 10.48 9.98
C VAL A 91 14.79 9.92 10.94
N THR A 92 13.68 10.63 11.09
CA THR A 92 12.51 10.14 11.79
C THR A 92 11.24 10.32 10.97
N GLY A 93 10.37 9.34 10.98
CA GLY A 93 9.02 9.36 10.41
C GLY A 93 7.93 9.72 11.40
N PHE A 94 8.28 9.95 12.66
CA PHE A 94 7.35 10.44 13.67
C PHE A 94 7.17 11.94 13.58
N ASN A 95 5.97 12.44 13.90
CA ASN A 95 5.73 13.88 14.01
C ASN A 95 6.30 14.41 15.33
N ILE A 96 7.60 14.65 15.36
CA ILE A 96 8.30 15.20 16.52
C ILE A 96 8.18 16.73 16.65
N GLN A 97 7.40 17.39 15.81
CA GLN A 97 7.13 18.83 15.85
C GLN A 97 5.81 19.18 16.56
N ASP A 98 5.05 18.18 17.00
CA ASP A 98 3.82 18.40 17.72
C ASP A 98 4.10 18.90 19.14
N GLU A 99 3.99 20.23 19.30
CA GLU A 99 4.21 20.92 20.58
C GLU A 99 3.15 20.62 21.64
N LYS A 100 2.02 20.04 21.27
CA LYS A 100 0.97 19.65 22.20
C LYS A 100 1.17 18.22 22.75
N ASN A 101 2.04 17.44 22.13
CA ASN A 101 2.29 16.07 22.52
C ASN A 101 3.62 15.95 23.27
N ILE A 102 3.55 15.75 24.58
CA ILE A 102 4.72 15.67 25.44
C ILE A 102 5.69 14.54 25.05
N VAL A 103 5.15 13.42 24.52
CA VAL A 103 5.95 12.28 24.05
C VAL A 103 6.73 12.66 22.78
N SER A 104 6.10 13.38 21.87
CA SER A 104 6.76 13.92 20.67
C SER A 104 7.90 14.86 21.04
N GLN A 105 7.67 15.76 21.99
CA GLN A 105 8.69 16.69 22.49
C GLN A 105 9.86 15.95 23.16
N GLN A 106 9.57 14.94 23.96
CA GLN A 106 10.58 14.11 24.61
C GLN A 106 11.45 13.38 23.59
N LEU A 107 10.82 12.74 22.61
CA LEU A 107 11.54 12.06 21.53
C LEU A 107 12.39 13.06 20.71
N ARG A 108 11.82 14.22 20.35
CA ARG A 108 12.56 15.28 19.68
C ARG A 108 13.79 15.71 20.45
N SER A 109 13.64 15.95 21.75
CA SER A 109 14.75 16.38 22.62
C SER A 109 15.86 15.34 22.64
N SER A 110 15.51 14.05 22.77
CA SER A 110 16.46 12.95 22.76
C SER A 110 17.22 12.82 21.44
N LEU A 111 16.49 12.87 20.30
CA LEU A 111 17.10 12.77 18.98
C LEU A 111 18.00 13.95 18.65
N LEU A 112 17.61 15.18 19.03
CA LEU A 112 18.43 16.38 18.81
C LEU A 112 19.69 16.36 19.69
N ALA A 113 19.58 15.97 20.95
CA ALA A 113 20.73 15.82 21.85
C ALA A 113 21.72 14.79 21.29
N TYR A 114 21.22 13.66 20.81
CA TYR A 114 22.05 12.65 20.16
C TYR A 114 22.73 13.20 18.89
N ALA A 115 21.98 13.85 18.00
CA ALA A 115 22.52 14.39 16.74
C ALA A 115 23.60 15.47 16.96
N ALA A 116 23.57 16.14 18.10
CA ALA A 116 24.57 17.15 18.50
C ALA A 116 25.76 16.56 19.30
N SER A 117 25.74 15.25 19.61
CA SER A 117 26.79 14.62 20.40
C SER A 117 27.86 13.93 19.54
N ASP A 118 28.99 13.61 20.15
CA ASP A 118 30.04 12.81 19.52
C ASP A 118 29.62 11.37 19.30
N ASP A 119 28.61 10.88 20.02
CA ASP A 119 28.03 9.53 19.86
C ASP A 119 27.33 9.37 18.53
N PHE A 120 26.99 10.47 17.84
CA PHE A 120 26.37 10.40 16.52
C PHE A 120 27.40 10.04 15.45
N ASP A 121 27.72 8.74 15.38
CA ASP A 121 28.62 8.20 14.36
C ASP A 121 28.03 6.96 13.67
N PRO A 122 27.09 7.15 12.70
CA PRO A 122 26.47 6.06 11.95
C PRO A 122 27.52 5.15 11.32
N SER A 123 27.43 3.86 11.55
CA SER A 123 28.36 2.87 10.98
C SER A 123 28.07 2.53 9.51
N TYR A 124 26.87 2.83 9.04
CA TYR A 124 26.43 2.46 7.69
C TYR A 124 26.36 3.68 6.78
N GLY A 125 27.05 3.60 5.64
CA GLY A 125 27.09 4.62 4.61
C GLY A 125 26.22 4.30 3.39
N ARG A 126 25.63 5.32 2.80
CA ARG A 126 24.86 5.24 1.56
C ARG A 126 25.23 6.39 0.61
N ASP A 127 25.18 6.08 -0.67
CA ASP A 127 25.24 7.12 -1.70
C ASP A 127 23.97 7.96 -1.71
N ALA A 128 24.11 9.27 -1.97
CA ALA A 128 22.98 10.21 -2.00
C ALA A 128 21.92 9.85 -3.06
N SER A 129 22.33 9.20 -4.17
CA SER A 129 21.42 8.79 -5.23
C SER A 129 20.48 7.67 -4.76
N LEU A 130 20.99 6.74 -3.95
CA LEU A 130 20.20 5.67 -3.35
C LEU A 130 19.28 6.19 -2.26
N LEU A 131 19.68 7.23 -1.53
CA LEU A 131 18.82 7.89 -0.56
C LEU A 131 17.60 8.54 -1.22
N ARG A 132 17.76 9.14 -2.38
CA ARG A 132 16.63 9.72 -3.11
C ARG A 132 15.53 8.68 -3.34
N LYS A 133 15.89 7.43 -3.66
CA LYS A 133 14.92 6.34 -3.82
C LYS A 133 14.18 5.99 -2.51
N THR A 134 14.86 6.11 -1.37
CA THR A 134 14.25 5.84 -0.05
C THR A 134 13.27 6.95 0.36
N PHE A 135 13.56 8.22 -0.03
CA PHE A 135 12.72 9.38 0.31
C PHE A 135 11.72 9.75 -0.78
N THR A 136 12.03 9.43 -2.02
CA THR A 136 11.05 9.55 -3.07
C THR A 136 10.11 8.36 -2.93
N TYR A 137 8.90 8.59 -2.46
CA TYR A 137 7.81 7.67 -2.72
C TYR A 137 7.68 7.62 -4.23
N ILE A 138 8.37 6.67 -4.84
CA ILE A 138 8.01 6.24 -6.17
C ILE A 138 6.72 5.48 -5.92
N GLU A 139 5.59 6.15 -6.04
CA GLU A 139 4.35 5.44 -6.33
C GLU A 139 4.73 4.45 -7.43
N PRO A 140 4.61 3.14 -7.22
CA PRO A 140 4.85 2.17 -8.28
C PRO A 140 4.13 2.71 -9.48
N LEU A 141 4.79 2.78 -10.64
CA LEU A 141 4.30 3.45 -11.85
C LEU A 141 2.81 3.26 -11.89
N LYS A 142 2.06 4.36 -11.77
CA LYS A 142 0.59 4.36 -11.57
C LYS A 142 -0.12 3.51 -12.61
N THR A 143 0.57 3.23 -13.70
CA THR A 143 0.13 2.52 -14.90
C THR A 143 0.89 1.21 -15.15
N ALA A 144 2.03 0.96 -14.47
CA ALA A 144 2.74 -0.31 -14.65
C ALA A 144 1.89 -1.45 -14.13
N VAL A 145 1.78 -2.48 -14.93
CA VAL A 145 1.10 -3.71 -14.56
C VAL A 145 1.87 -4.35 -13.43
N PRO A 146 1.22 -4.65 -12.30
CA PRO A 146 1.87 -5.34 -11.21
C PRO A 146 2.52 -6.65 -11.67
N ALA A 147 3.76 -6.90 -11.24
CA ALA A 147 4.52 -8.09 -11.66
C ALA A 147 3.80 -9.40 -11.29
N GLU A 148 3.03 -9.40 -10.22
CA GLU A 148 2.22 -10.52 -9.77
C GLU A 148 1.11 -10.93 -10.74
N PHE A 149 0.78 -10.11 -11.75
CA PHE A 149 -0.24 -10.47 -12.76
C PHE A 149 0.13 -11.70 -13.59
N SER A 150 1.40 -12.11 -13.61
CA SER A 150 1.80 -13.41 -14.16
C SER A 150 1.06 -14.59 -13.47
N LYS A 151 0.60 -14.39 -12.23
CA LYS A 151 -0.17 -15.36 -11.44
C LYS A 151 -1.68 -15.09 -11.44
N ALA A 152 -2.15 -14.12 -12.23
CA ALA A 152 -3.57 -13.78 -12.25
C ALA A 152 -4.45 -14.97 -12.67
N VAL A 153 -5.55 -15.14 -11.95
CA VAL A 153 -6.60 -16.10 -12.28
C VAL A 153 -7.76 -15.44 -13.04
N LEU A 154 -7.82 -14.12 -13.00
CA LEU A 154 -8.75 -13.30 -13.76
C LEU A 154 -8.08 -12.00 -14.17
N TYR A 155 -8.22 -11.63 -15.43
CA TYR A 155 -7.90 -10.29 -15.92
C TYR A 155 -8.99 -9.82 -16.87
N VAL A 156 -9.51 -8.64 -16.65
CA VAL A 156 -10.63 -8.10 -17.42
C VAL A 156 -10.39 -6.63 -17.74
N GLU A 157 -10.65 -6.27 -19.00
CA GLU A 157 -10.71 -4.89 -19.45
C GLU A 157 -12.14 -4.52 -19.85
N ALA A 158 -12.58 -3.34 -19.44
CA ALA A 158 -13.90 -2.83 -19.81
C ALA A 158 -14.04 -2.78 -21.33
N GLY A 159 -15.23 -3.16 -21.82
CA GLY A 159 -15.55 -3.09 -23.25
C GLY A 159 -14.89 -4.14 -24.14
N LYS A 160 -14.07 -5.04 -23.59
CA LYS A 160 -13.56 -6.22 -24.29
C LYS A 160 -14.39 -7.44 -23.93
N LEU A 161 -14.71 -8.26 -24.91
CA LEU A 161 -15.35 -9.55 -24.67
C LEU A 161 -14.28 -10.52 -24.15
N SER A 162 -14.61 -11.26 -23.08
CA SER A 162 -13.73 -12.34 -22.62
C SER A 162 -13.55 -13.37 -23.74
N LYS A 163 -12.31 -13.57 -24.18
CA LYS A 163 -11.97 -14.69 -25.05
C LYS A 163 -11.75 -15.93 -24.19
N LYS A 164 -12.03 -17.10 -24.75
CA LYS A 164 -11.76 -18.39 -24.09
C LYS A 164 -10.27 -18.47 -23.72
N ILE A 165 -10.05 -18.87 -22.50
CA ILE A 165 -8.78 -19.01 -21.82
C ILE A 165 -7.73 -19.75 -22.65
N ASN A 166 -6.60 -19.11 -22.87
CA ASN A 166 -5.40 -19.77 -23.34
C ASN A 166 -4.41 -19.87 -22.17
N GLN A 167 -3.99 -21.06 -21.81
CA GLN A 167 -3.23 -21.34 -20.56
C GLN A 167 -1.83 -20.69 -20.48
N ASN A 168 -1.37 -20.02 -21.55
CA ASN A 168 -0.01 -19.51 -21.70
C ASN A 168 0.09 -18.00 -21.85
N ILE A 169 -0.88 -17.23 -21.35
CA ILE A 169 -0.81 -15.76 -21.49
C ILE A 169 0.17 -15.19 -20.46
N ASP A 170 1.08 -14.43 -20.97
CA ASP A 170 1.96 -13.58 -20.18
C ASP A 170 1.24 -12.24 -19.94
N TRP A 171 0.55 -12.13 -18.82
CA TRP A 171 -0.20 -10.93 -18.41
C TRP A 171 0.65 -9.66 -18.35
N THR A 172 1.96 -9.79 -18.31
CA THR A 172 2.85 -8.63 -18.31
C THR A 172 3.08 -8.07 -19.72
N LYS A 173 2.78 -8.87 -20.75
CA LYS A 173 2.97 -8.51 -22.16
C LYS A 173 1.67 -8.39 -22.93
N ASP A 174 0.69 -9.24 -22.61
CA ASP A 174 -0.56 -9.39 -23.36
C ASP A 174 -1.77 -8.75 -22.64
N LEU A 175 -1.60 -7.51 -22.18
CA LEU A 175 -2.58 -6.78 -21.38
C LEU A 175 -3.92 -6.49 -22.07
N ASP A 176 -4.00 -6.74 -23.35
CA ASP A 176 -5.21 -6.48 -24.16
C ASP A 176 -6.25 -7.59 -24.07
N GLN A 177 -6.05 -8.61 -23.27
CA GLN A 177 -6.91 -9.78 -23.20
C GLN A 177 -7.65 -9.90 -21.87
N SER A 178 -8.95 -10.22 -21.94
CA SER A 178 -9.74 -10.59 -20.78
C SER A 178 -9.73 -12.10 -20.65
N GLU A 179 -9.28 -12.62 -19.51
CA GLU A 179 -9.19 -14.07 -19.24
C GLU A 179 -9.58 -14.46 -17.84
N SER A 180 -10.00 -15.72 -17.72
CA SER A 180 -10.38 -16.34 -16.47
C SER A 180 -9.83 -17.77 -16.40
N LYS A 181 -9.29 -18.15 -15.25
CA LYS A 181 -8.78 -19.48 -14.93
C LYS A 181 -9.53 -20.05 -13.72
N LYS A 182 -9.40 -21.33 -13.47
CA LYS A 182 -9.94 -22.02 -12.27
C LYS A 182 -11.46 -21.81 -12.08
N GLY A 183 -12.22 -21.61 -13.16
CA GLY A 183 -13.65 -21.39 -13.07
C GLY A 183 -14.09 -20.03 -12.51
N THR A 184 -13.16 -19.08 -12.35
CA THR A 184 -13.46 -17.73 -11.93
C THR A 184 -14.32 -17.03 -12.98
N THR A 185 -15.40 -16.39 -12.56
CA THR A 185 -16.27 -15.59 -13.42
C THR A 185 -16.56 -14.25 -12.78
N TYR A 186 -17.03 -13.29 -13.56
CA TYR A 186 -17.35 -11.97 -13.07
C TYR A 186 -18.61 -11.41 -13.70
N THR A 187 -19.28 -10.52 -12.98
CA THR A 187 -20.33 -9.64 -13.51
C THR A 187 -20.06 -8.22 -13.04
N VAL A 188 -20.31 -7.25 -13.90
CA VAL A 188 -20.20 -5.82 -13.59
C VAL A 188 -21.53 -5.15 -13.88
N LYS A 189 -22.10 -4.45 -12.90
CA LYS A 189 -23.28 -3.63 -13.02
C LYS A 189 -22.86 -2.17 -12.90
N ALA A 190 -23.09 -1.39 -13.92
CA ALA A 190 -22.75 0.01 -14.05
C ALA A 190 -23.80 0.71 -14.92
N ASP A 191 -23.78 2.06 -14.98
CA ASP A 191 -24.72 2.82 -15.84
C ASP A 191 -24.41 2.62 -17.32
N GLY A 192 -23.18 2.24 -17.68
CA GLY A 192 -22.78 1.95 -19.04
C GLY A 192 -21.28 1.72 -19.19
N VAL A 193 -20.86 1.60 -20.43
CA VAL A 193 -19.45 1.49 -20.82
C VAL A 193 -19.07 2.69 -21.68
N TRP A 194 -18.14 3.48 -21.19
CA TRP A 194 -17.49 4.53 -21.99
C TRP A 194 -16.39 3.91 -22.84
N LYS A 195 -16.23 4.36 -24.08
CA LYS A 195 -15.20 3.88 -25.01
C LYS A 195 -14.67 5.02 -25.88
N ASP A 196 -13.37 4.98 -26.18
CA ASP A 196 -12.73 5.69 -27.28
C ASP A 196 -11.94 4.70 -28.15
N GLU A 197 -11.05 5.20 -29.01
CA GLU A 197 -10.25 4.37 -29.92
C GLU A 197 -9.27 3.44 -29.19
N THR A 198 -8.82 3.81 -28.00
CA THR A 198 -7.72 3.14 -27.30
C THR A 198 -8.14 2.58 -25.95
N SER A 199 -9.21 3.08 -25.36
CA SER A 199 -9.55 2.85 -23.95
C SER A 199 -11.04 2.65 -23.74
N ALA A 200 -11.38 1.94 -22.67
CA ALA A 200 -12.76 1.80 -22.21
C ALA A 200 -12.84 1.73 -20.68
N ALA A 201 -14.00 2.07 -20.13
CA ALA A 201 -14.29 1.92 -18.72
C ALA A 201 -15.76 1.63 -18.47
N TRP A 202 -16.07 0.80 -17.49
CA TRP A 202 -17.40 0.81 -16.87
C TRP A 202 -17.56 2.14 -16.15
N GLN A 203 -18.68 2.80 -16.39
CA GLN A 203 -18.94 4.11 -15.82
C GLN A 203 -20.27 4.17 -15.09
N GLY A 204 -20.33 4.94 -14.04
CA GLY A 204 -21.55 5.17 -13.26
C GLY A 204 -21.29 5.97 -11.99
N LYS A 205 -22.35 6.37 -11.32
CA LYS A 205 -22.25 6.90 -9.96
C LYS A 205 -21.98 5.80 -8.96
N GLU A 206 -22.40 4.60 -9.30
CA GLU A 206 -22.18 3.38 -8.55
C GLU A 206 -21.79 2.24 -9.50
N ILE A 207 -20.84 1.42 -9.11
CA ILE A 207 -20.43 0.22 -9.86
C ILE A 207 -20.42 -0.93 -8.86
N GLU A 208 -21.10 -2.02 -9.20
CA GLU A 208 -21.09 -3.27 -8.46
C GLU A 208 -20.35 -4.33 -9.26
N VAL A 209 -19.49 -5.09 -8.61
CA VAL A 209 -18.76 -6.22 -9.22
C VAL A 209 -18.96 -7.44 -8.35
N ASP A 210 -19.46 -8.50 -8.95
CA ASP A 210 -19.56 -9.81 -8.31
C ASP A 210 -18.59 -10.77 -9.01
N LEU A 211 -17.75 -11.46 -8.22
CA LEU A 211 -16.80 -12.44 -8.71
C LEU A 211 -17.17 -13.80 -8.14
N LYS A 212 -17.23 -14.83 -8.99
CA LYS A 212 -17.24 -16.24 -8.53
C LYS A 212 -15.80 -16.72 -8.52
N VAL A 213 -15.36 -17.31 -7.41
CA VAL A 213 -13.98 -17.72 -7.18
C VAL A 213 -13.94 -19.11 -6.53
N PRO A 214 -12.79 -19.80 -6.56
CA PRO A 214 -12.61 -20.98 -5.75
C PRO A 214 -12.86 -20.71 -4.26
N GLN A 215 -13.53 -21.61 -3.59
CA GLN A 215 -13.83 -21.52 -2.16
C GLN A 215 -12.54 -21.50 -1.34
N GLY A 216 -12.45 -20.58 -0.37
CA GLY A 216 -11.27 -20.43 0.48
C GLY A 216 -10.03 -19.84 -0.22
N MET A 217 -10.21 -19.24 -1.41
CA MET A 217 -9.14 -18.56 -2.13
C MET A 217 -8.56 -17.40 -1.31
N ILE A 218 -7.25 -17.27 -1.32
CA ILE A 218 -6.50 -16.11 -0.76
C ILE A 218 -5.80 -15.40 -1.89
N GLY A 219 -5.72 -14.07 -1.84
CA GLY A 219 -5.06 -13.35 -2.89
C GLY A 219 -5.25 -11.84 -2.87
N SER A 220 -5.25 -11.24 -4.04
CA SER A 220 -5.41 -9.79 -4.20
C SER A 220 -6.27 -9.45 -5.40
N LEU A 221 -7.24 -8.56 -5.20
CA LEU A 221 -8.04 -7.97 -6.26
C LEU A 221 -7.47 -6.59 -6.61
N TYR A 222 -7.15 -6.38 -7.87
CA TYR A 222 -6.63 -5.13 -8.40
C TYR A 222 -7.68 -4.46 -9.27
N LEU A 223 -7.86 -3.17 -9.08
CA LEU A 223 -8.80 -2.32 -9.80
C LEU A 223 -8.05 -1.18 -10.43
N PHE A 224 -8.28 -0.90 -11.71
CA PHE A 224 -7.66 0.21 -12.42
C PHE A 224 -8.68 1.29 -12.77
N PHE A 225 -8.45 2.48 -12.25
CA PHE A 225 -9.31 3.64 -12.46
C PHE A 225 -8.62 4.68 -13.33
N HIS A 226 -9.40 5.35 -14.16
CA HIS A 226 -8.95 6.49 -14.98
C HIS A 226 -9.70 7.77 -14.63
N ASP A 227 -9.03 8.89 -14.85
CA ASP A 227 -9.64 10.23 -14.86
C ASP A 227 -9.15 11.03 -16.08
N TRP A 228 -9.45 10.52 -17.29
CA TRP A 228 -8.94 11.05 -18.56
C TRP A 228 -9.11 12.56 -18.74
N ASN A 229 -10.19 13.12 -18.22
CA ASN A 229 -10.53 14.54 -18.31
C ASN A 229 -10.25 15.33 -17.02
N SER A 230 -9.50 14.73 -16.09
CA SER A 230 -9.03 15.38 -14.85
C SER A 230 -10.15 16.03 -14.02
N ASN A 231 -11.29 15.39 -13.93
CA ASN A 231 -12.47 15.87 -13.19
C ASN A 231 -12.34 15.70 -11.66
N GLY A 232 -11.21 15.19 -11.17
CA GLY A 232 -10.97 14.99 -9.75
C GLY A 232 -11.84 13.89 -9.14
N ARG A 233 -12.00 12.77 -9.85
CA ARG A 233 -12.80 11.63 -9.41
C ARG A 233 -12.25 11.02 -8.14
N GLU A 234 -13.15 10.81 -7.17
CA GLU A 234 -12.89 10.07 -5.94
C GLU A 234 -14.07 9.13 -5.68
N ALA A 235 -13.85 8.05 -4.95
CA ALA A 235 -14.89 7.09 -4.62
C ALA A 235 -14.64 6.39 -3.29
N ASP A 236 -15.71 5.96 -2.64
CA ASP A 236 -15.68 4.97 -1.59
C ASP A 236 -15.78 3.58 -2.22
N ILE A 237 -14.99 2.64 -1.75
CA ILE A 237 -14.95 1.27 -2.22
C ILE A 237 -15.28 0.38 -1.03
N ASN A 238 -16.38 -0.36 -1.09
CA ASN A 238 -16.68 -1.42 -0.14
C ASN A 238 -16.36 -2.77 -0.77
N PHE A 239 -15.48 -3.54 -0.16
CA PHE A 239 -15.11 -4.87 -0.59
C PHE A 239 -15.25 -5.84 0.57
N GLU A 240 -16.16 -6.80 0.45
CA GLU A 240 -16.48 -7.77 1.50
C GLU A 240 -16.75 -7.11 2.87
N GLY A 241 -17.52 -6.01 2.88
CA GLY A 241 -17.84 -5.26 4.09
C GLY A 241 -16.71 -4.36 4.62
N ARG A 242 -15.56 -4.30 3.96
CA ARG A 242 -14.45 -3.42 4.32
C ARG A 242 -14.42 -2.18 3.43
N ASP A 243 -14.20 -1.03 4.03
CA ASP A 243 -14.21 0.25 3.33
C ASP A 243 -12.80 0.71 2.97
N TYR A 244 -12.67 1.15 1.73
CA TYR A 244 -11.46 1.74 1.15
C TYR A 244 -11.82 3.05 0.45
N VAL A 245 -10.85 3.90 0.20
CA VAL A 245 -11.05 5.17 -0.48
C VAL A 245 -10.20 5.25 -1.74
N LEU A 246 -10.84 5.47 -2.88
CA LEU A 246 -10.16 5.89 -4.09
C LEU A 246 -9.93 7.40 -4.02
N THR A 247 -8.69 7.79 -3.77
CA THR A 247 -8.30 9.19 -3.76
C THR A 247 -8.15 9.73 -5.18
N ARG A 248 -8.15 11.07 -5.30
CA ARG A 248 -7.92 11.75 -6.57
C ARG A 248 -6.74 11.13 -7.33
N HIS A 249 -6.91 10.96 -8.61
CA HIS A 249 -5.94 10.42 -9.56
C HIS A 249 -5.98 11.25 -10.85
N ASP A 250 -5.08 10.98 -11.79
CA ASP A 250 -4.91 11.72 -13.01
C ASP A 250 -5.34 10.90 -14.25
N LYS A 251 -5.10 11.48 -15.42
CA LYS A 251 -5.40 10.86 -16.71
C LYS A 251 -4.60 9.56 -16.98
N GLU A 252 -3.49 9.35 -16.29
CA GLU A 252 -2.67 8.14 -16.45
C GLU A 252 -3.30 6.94 -15.73
N GLY A 253 -4.21 7.21 -14.80
CA GLY A 253 -4.93 6.20 -14.04
C GLY A 253 -4.20 5.75 -12.78
N LYS A 254 -4.85 4.85 -12.05
CA LYS A 254 -4.33 4.36 -10.76
C LYS A 254 -4.80 2.94 -10.50
N TRP A 255 -3.88 2.06 -10.12
CA TRP A 255 -4.20 0.77 -9.54
C TRP A 255 -4.54 0.89 -8.06
N VAL A 256 -5.60 0.21 -7.65
CA VAL A 256 -5.97 -0.01 -6.24
C VAL A 256 -5.91 -1.50 -5.97
N LYS A 257 -5.18 -1.90 -4.93
CA LYS A 257 -5.04 -3.29 -4.49
C LYS A 257 -5.93 -3.52 -3.27
N LEU A 258 -6.76 -4.55 -3.33
CA LEU A 258 -7.61 -5.02 -2.23
C LEU A 258 -7.20 -6.45 -1.89
N HIS A 259 -7.07 -6.76 -0.61
CA HIS A 259 -6.70 -8.10 -0.17
C HIS A 259 -7.93 -9.01 -0.09
N VAL A 260 -7.80 -10.21 -0.62
CA VAL A 260 -8.79 -11.29 -0.53
C VAL A 260 -8.36 -12.25 0.56
N MET A 261 -9.13 -12.31 1.61
CA MET A 261 -8.90 -13.23 2.73
C MET A 261 -9.69 -14.53 2.52
N ARG A 262 -9.30 -15.59 3.21
CA ARG A 262 -9.98 -16.89 3.13
C ARG A 262 -11.46 -16.77 3.48
N GLU A 263 -11.77 -15.96 4.47
CA GLU A 263 -13.15 -15.72 4.93
C GLU A 263 -14.02 -15.06 3.86
N ASP A 264 -13.43 -14.16 3.06
CA ASP A 264 -14.15 -13.46 1.99
C ASP A 264 -14.66 -14.39 0.91
N SER A 265 -13.89 -15.43 0.62
CA SER A 265 -14.15 -16.39 -0.46
C SER A 265 -14.77 -17.71 0.01
N ASN A 266 -15.15 -17.84 1.29
CA ASN A 266 -15.70 -19.07 1.85
C ASN A 266 -16.99 -19.52 1.18
N ASP A 267 -17.79 -18.61 0.67
CA ASP A 267 -19.03 -18.92 -0.07
C ASP A 267 -18.78 -19.03 -1.59
N GLY A 268 -17.52 -18.87 -2.04
CA GLY A 268 -17.13 -18.89 -3.46
C GLY A 268 -17.50 -17.62 -4.22
N ASN A 269 -17.82 -16.52 -3.52
CA ASN A 269 -18.17 -15.24 -4.13
C ASN A 269 -17.38 -14.12 -3.49
N LEU A 270 -17.07 -13.08 -4.27
CA LEU A 270 -16.52 -11.82 -3.78
C LEU A 270 -17.38 -10.68 -4.29
N LYS A 271 -17.75 -9.76 -3.41
CA LYS A 271 -18.60 -8.63 -3.72
C LYS A 271 -17.86 -7.30 -3.53
N LEU A 272 -17.93 -6.48 -4.55
CA LEU A 272 -17.32 -5.16 -4.58
C LEU A 272 -18.38 -4.12 -4.95
N LYS A 273 -18.46 -3.06 -4.17
CA LYS A 273 -19.30 -1.90 -4.44
C LYS A 273 -18.45 -0.64 -4.42
N ILE A 274 -18.55 0.16 -5.48
CA ILE A 274 -17.81 1.39 -5.64
C ILE A 274 -18.81 2.52 -5.80
N LYS A 275 -18.73 3.54 -4.95
CA LYS A 275 -19.63 4.70 -4.96
C LYS A 275 -18.84 5.98 -5.16
N GLY A 276 -19.13 6.73 -6.21
CA GLY A 276 -18.51 8.01 -6.49
C GLY A 276 -18.82 9.05 -5.41
N THR A 277 -17.78 9.70 -4.90
CA THR A 277 -17.88 10.78 -3.89
C THR A 277 -17.57 12.14 -4.48
N LYS A 278 -16.72 12.20 -5.52
CA LYS A 278 -16.40 13.42 -6.28
C LYS A 278 -16.28 13.13 -7.77
N GLY A 279 -16.45 14.17 -8.56
CA GLY A 279 -16.50 14.07 -10.02
C GLY A 279 -17.84 13.60 -10.57
N PRO A 280 -18.02 13.53 -11.90
CA PRO A 280 -19.30 13.23 -12.52
C PRO A 280 -19.70 11.75 -12.40
N ASN A 281 -18.73 10.85 -12.40
CA ASN A 281 -18.91 9.39 -12.38
C ASN A 281 -17.61 8.70 -12.02
N ILE A 282 -17.67 7.39 -11.75
CA ILE A 282 -16.52 6.51 -11.62
C ILE A 282 -16.15 5.98 -13.01
N MET A 283 -14.86 5.71 -13.23
CA MET A 283 -14.35 5.12 -14.46
C MET A 283 -13.44 3.94 -14.10
N LEU A 284 -14.01 2.74 -13.97
CA LEU A 284 -13.28 1.49 -13.73
C LEU A 284 -12.93 0.85 -15.07
N SER A 285 -11.65 0.79 -15.41
CA SER A 285 -11.17 0.31 -16.70
C SER A 285 -10.76 -1.15 -16.71
N LYS A 286 -10.11 -1.60 -15.63
CA LYS A 286 -9.57 -2.96 -15.57
C LYS A 286 -9.75 -3.53 -14.17
N LEU A 287 -9.86 -4.85 -14.11
CA LEU A 287 -9.76 -5.59 -12.87
C LEU A 287 -8.91 -6.85 -13.07
N SER A 288 -8.15 -7.21 -12.05
CA SER A 288 -7.38 -8.45 -12.05
C SER A 288 -7.44 -9.11 -10.69
N LEU A 289 -7.59 -10.41 -10.66
CA LEU A 289 -7.57 -11.21 -9.45
C LEU A 289 -6.35 -12.12 -9.49
N VAL A 290 -5.49 -11.96 -8.51
CA VAL A 290 -4.27 -12.74 -8.33
C VAL A 290 -4.46 -13.66 -7.13
N GLU A 291 -4.23 -14.95 -7.33
CA GLU A 291 -4.26 -15.93 -6.24
C GLU A 291 -2.86 -16.02 -5.62
N ASP A 292 -2.76 -15.96 -4.31
CA ASP A 292 -1.54 -16.31 -3.59
C ASP A 292 -1.45 -17.83 -3.54
N VAL A 293 -0.41 -18.39 -4.17
CA VAL A 293 -0.14 -19.82 -4.13
C VAL A 293 0.56 -20.12 -2.81
N GLU A 294 -0.03 -20.96 -2.00
CA GLU A 294 0.62 -21.52 -0.80
C GLU A 294 1.88 -22.32 -1.16
#